data_03fc43fc1e7e9ac24657025b7d8b2ebe
#
_entry.id   03fc43fc1e7e9ac24657025b7d8b2ebe
#
_cell.length_a   1.000
_cell.length_b   1.000
_cell.length_c   1.000
_cell.angle_alpha   90.00
_cell.angle_beta   90.00
_cell.angle_gamma   90.00
#
_symmetry.space_group_name_H-M   'P 1'
#
loop_
_entity.id
_entity.type
_entity.pdbx_description
1 polymer ?
#
loop_
_entity_poly.entity_id
_entity_poly.type
_entity_poly.pdbx_seq_one_letter_code
_entity_poly.pdbx_strand_id
1 'polypeptide(L)'
;MGRSSWVQYIFTSNMAERLDFTKIPFNDIQLVGTKTMLHSKMFTISWLLGRFCNYKCSYCWPYARTDKKDHRPTELCLNTIDEIKRQARANGFNSFNWSLSGGEPTFHPGYLDILQYLADDNSNCKKQRIHMTSNCSRKMSWFETYVKYAKQFDRASITASSHFEHLNTQDKIAEFTDKLVFCQDNGIRITINMVMVPERFDLLMDHVMYFKSRGIHTTLKPQSNPTATKVVEGYTKEQLEILHNDSKTPYMEIELIDSKGEVYEMDQAERFNAFEFNNFKGWTCSSGYRGIIIREPCGSIKRSYSCTDLPLGNIETGFKLFDSPQPCLSDACVSSADSKIPKRKPGVNLPLWPGDKTYVD
;
A
#
# COMPACT_ATOMS: atom_id res chain seq x y z
N MET A 1 25.62 31.33 -2.92
CA MET A 1 25.44 29.88 -3.05
C MET A 1 24.33 29.70 -4.04
N GLY A 2 24.58 29.08 -5.20
CA GLY A 2 23.59 28.91 -6.26
C GLY A 2 22.47 27.97 -5.80
N ARG A 3 21.24 28.28 -6.18
CA ARG A 3 20.11 27.35 -6.02
C ARG A 3 20.48 26.04 -6.73
N SER A 4 20.39 24.91 -6.02
CA SER A 4 20.72 23.60 -6.56
C SER A 4 19.88 23.30 -7.81
N SER A 5 20.45 22.64 -8.81
CA SER A 5 19.85 22.39 -10.13
C SER A 5 18.51 21.66 -10.10
N TRP A 6 18.19 20.97 -9.00
CA TRP A 6 16.94 20.21 -8.84
C TRP A 6 15.70 21.11 -8.60
N VAL A 7 15.86 22.33 -8.05
CA VAL A 7 14.74 23.29 -7.88
C VAL A 7 14.13 23.65 -9.23
N GLN A 8 14.96 23.84 -10.26
CA GLN A 8 14.50 24.20 -11.60
C GLN A 8 13.79 23.01 -12.30
N TYR A 9 14.21 21.78 -12.03
CA TYR A 9 13.66 20.57 -12.65
C TYR A 9 12.27 20.21 -12.11
N ILE A 10 12.01 20.41 -10.81
CA ILE A 10 10.71 20.12 -10.18
C ILE A 10 9.62 21.05 -10.73
N PHE A 11 9.97 22.30 -11.04
CA PHE A 11 9.01 23.26 -11.59
C PHE A 11 8.76 23.12 -13.10
N THR A 12 9.59 22.37 -13.84
CA THR A 12 9.45 22.17 -15.30
C THR A 12 8.83 20.84 -15.70
N SER A 13 8.73 19.86 -14.81
CA SER A 13 8.10 18.57 -15.11
C SER A 13 6.58 18.67 -15.00
N ASN A 14 5.92 18.83 -16.17
CA ASN A 14 4.48 18.68 -16.41
C ASN A 14 3.56 19.01 -15.22
N MET A 15 3.23 20.27 -15.05
CA MET A 15 2.04 20.68 -14.32
C MET A 15 0.79 20.26 -15.13
N ALA A 16 0.43 18.98 -15.10
CA ALA A 16 -0.96 18.62 -15.35
C ALA A 16 -1.81 19.47 -14.39
N GLU A 17 -2.90 20.04 -14.88
CA GLU A 17 -3.83 20.83 -14.05
C GLU A 17 -4.08 20.09 -12.74
N ARG A 18 -3.60 20.67 -11.64
CA ARG A 18 -3.75 20.07 -10.33
C ARG A 18 -5.20 20.24 -9.92
N LEU A 19 -5.85 19.13 -9.62
CA LEU A 19 -7.14 19.17 -8.94
C LEU A 19 -7.02 20.08 -7.70
N ASP A 20 -7.83 21.12 -7.70
CA ASP A 20 -7.97 21.98 -6.54
C ASP A 20 -8.83 21.25 -5.49
N PHE A 21 -8.18 20.55 -4.58
CA PHE A 21 -8.85 19.76 -3.55
C PHE A 21 -9.76 20.60 -2.64
N THR A 22 -9.59 21.94 -2.62
CA THR A 22 -10.49 22.83 -1.86
C THR A 22 -11.89 22.88 -2.48
N LYS A 23 -12.04 22.49 -3.74
CA LYS A 23 -13.32 22.41 -4.44
C LYS A 23 -14.06 21.09 -4.23
N ILE A 24 -13.48 20.12 -3.53
CA ILE A 24 -14.17 18.86 -3.25
C ILE A 24 -15.25 19.10 -2.20
N PRO A 25 -16.52 18.77 -2.50
CA PRO A 25 -17.62 18.95 -1.55
C PRO A 25 -17.64 17.79 -0.54
N PHE A 26 -16.67 17.72 0.36
CA PHE A 26 -16.48 16.58 1.28
C PHE A 26 -17.77 16.21 2.07
N ASN A 27 -18.59 17.19 2.42
CA ASN A 27 -19.86 16.95 3.13
C ASN A 27 -20.90 16.24 2.27
N ASP A 28 -20.82 16.38 0.95
CA ASP A 28 -21.74 15.77 -0.03
C ASP A 28 -21.24 14.42 -0.56
N ILE A 29 -20.01 14.02 -0.28
CA ILE A 29 -19.47 12.74 -0.71
C ILE A 29 -20.32 11.59 -0.13
N GLN A 30 -20.72 10.66 -0.99
CA GLN A 30 -21.58 9.53 -0.67
C GLN A 30 -20.86 8.18 -0.73
N LEU A 31 -19.84 8.07 -1.58
CA LEU A 31 -19.08 6.84 -1.81
C LEU A 31 -17.60 7.15 -1.92
N VAL A 32 -16.76 6.32 -1.32
CA VAL A 32 -15.30 6.42 -1.32
C VAL A 32 -14.69 5.05 -1.57
N GLY A 33 -13.64 4.99 -2.39
CA GLY A 33 -12.83 3.78 -2.57
C GLY A 33 -11.78 3.98 -3.64
N THR A 34 -10.85 3.05 -3.80
CA THR A 34 -9.95 3.13 -4.96
C THR A 34 -10.68 2.72 -6.23
N LYS A 35 -10.33 3.35 -7.35
CA LYS A 35 -10.79 3.02 -8.70
C LYS A 35 -10.80 1.51 -8.96
N THR A 36 -9.70 0.82 -8.61
CA THR A 36 -9.64 -0.64 -8.75
C THR A 36 -10.72 -1.35 -7.95
N MET A 37 -11.00 -0.93 -6.72
CA MET A 37 -11.98 -1.63 -5.88
C MET A 37 -13.41 -1.24 -6.21
N LEU A 38 -13.68 0.00 -6.58
CA LEU A 38 -15.02 0.43 -7.01
C LEU A 38 -15.42 -0.21 -8.35
N HIS A 39 -14.47 -0.36 -9.28
CA HIS A 39 -14.74 -0.85 -10.63
C HIS A 39 -14.36 -2.32 -10.88
N SER A 40 -14.01 -3.09 -9.87
CA SER A 40 -13.74 -4.52 -10.00
C SER A 40 -14.18 -5.33 -8.79
N LYS A 41 -14.58 -6.59 -9.03
CA LYS A 41 -14.91 -7.55 -7.97
C LYS A 41 -13.65 -8.26 -7.48
N MET A 42 -12.81 -7.53 -6.69
CA MET A 42 -11.51 -8.02 -6.21
C MET A 42 -11.49 -8.10 -4.68
N PHE A 43 -10.94 -9.19 -4.14
CA PHE A 43 -10.64 -9.36 -2.72
C PHE A 43 -9.20 -8.95 -2.46
N THR A 44 -8.96 -8.08 -1.47
CA THR A 44 -7.62 -7.54 -1.19
C THR A 44 -7.11 -8.04 0.16
N ILE A 45 -5.89 -8.56 0.16
CA ILE A 45 -5.20 -9.05 1.34
C ILE A 45 -3.95 -8.19 1.57
N SER A 46 -3.86 -7.55 2.72
CA SER A 46 -2.64 -6.91 3.20
C SER A 46 -2.02 -7.80 4.28
N TRP A 47 -0.87 -8.39 4.00
CA TRP A 47 -0.23 -9.34 4.91
C TRP A 47 1.15 -8.87 5.34
N LEU A 48 1.30 -8.66 6.63
CA LEU A 48 2.61 -8.49 7.25
C LEU A 48 3.18 -9.88 7.52
N LEU A 49 4.09 -10.39 6.66
CA LEU A 49 4.67 -11.75 6.75
C LEU A 49 5.65 -11.95 7.92
N GLY A 50 5.88 -10.93 8.71
CA GLY A 50 6.74 -10.93 9.86
C GLY A 50 7.20 -9.52 10.19
N ARG A 51 7.82 -9.36 11.37
CA ARG A 51 8.37 -8.08 11.79
C ARG A 51 9.89 -8.02 11.69
N PHE A 52 10.56 -9.14 11.41
CA PHE A 52 12.00 -9.16 11.21
C PHE A 52 12.41 -8.22 10.08
N CYS A 53 13.42 -7.38 10.31
CA CYS A 53 14.06 -6.56 9.31
C CYS A 53 15.56 -6.60 9.49
N ASN A 54 16.30 -6.83 8.41
CA ASN A 54 17.76 -6.78 8.39
C ASN A 54 18.33 -5.36 8.47
N TYR A 55 17.48 -4.32 8.29
CA TYR A 55 17.83 -2.91 8.45
C TYR A 55 17.37 -2.36 9.79
N LYS A 56 18.13 -1.37 10.31
CA LYS A 56 17.87 -0.70 11.60
C LYS A 56 17.78 0.81 11.40
N CYS A 57 16.90 1.23 10.46
CA CYS A 57 16.73 2.64 10.15
C CYS A 57 16.27 3.43 11.39
N SER A 58 16.93 4.57 11.67
CA SER A 58 16.65 5.40 12.85
C SER A 58 15.24 5.99 12.86
N TYR A 59 14.68 6.22 11.66
CA TYR A 59 13.34 6.77 11.45
C TYR A 59 12.25 5.70 11.30
N CYS A 60 12.60 4.41 11.43
CA CYS A 60 11.59 3.34 11.41
C CYS A 60 10.77 3.37 12.69
N TRP A 61 9.48 3.14 12.57
CA TRP A 61 8.60 3.04 13.73
C TRP A 61 9.01 1.88 14.65
N PRO A 62 9.16 2.09 15.96
CA PRO A 62 9.66 1.06 16.89
C PRO A 62 8.85 -0.24 16.89
N TYR A 63 7.54 -0.14 16.61
CA TYR A 63 6.63 -1.28 16.55
C TYR A 63 6.60 -1.99 15.20
N ALA A 64 7.21 -1.43 14.15
CA ALA A 64 7.13 -1.98 12.79
C ALA A 64 8.13 -3.10 12.54
N ARG A 65 9.22 -3.18 13.31
CA ARG A 65 10.28 -4.16 13.12
C ARG A 65 10.72 -4.83 14.42
N THR A 66 11.43 -5.95 14.26
CA THR A 66 12.13 -6.66 15.33
C THR A 66 13.41 -7.30 14.79
N ASP A 67 14.37 -7.58 15.66
CA ASP A 67 15.57 -8.36 15.33
C ASP A 67 15.33 -9.89 15.44
N LYS A 68 14.17 -10.32 15.93
CA LYS A 68 13.79 -11.73 16.06
C LYS A 68 13.27 -12.27 14.75
N LYS A 69 13.81 -13.41 14.30
CA LYS A 69 13.34 -14.16 13.11
C LYS A 69 12.18 -15.08 13.50
N ASP A 70 11.09 -14.50 13.96
CA ASP A 70 9.88 -15.17 14.42
C ASP A 70 8.85 -15.32 13.29
N HIS A 71 9.32 -15.76 12.12
CA HIS A 71 8.44 -16.01 10.98
C HIS A 71 7.52 -17.21 11.23
N ARG A 72 6.31 -17.13 10.69
CA ARG A 72 5.38 -18.25 10.71
C ARG A 72 5.87 -19.37 9.79
N PRO A 73 5.54 -20.66 10.10
CA PRO A 73 5.80 -21.75 9.18
C PRO A 73 5.17 -21.50 7.80
N THR A 74 5.90 -21.82 6.74
CA THR A 74 5.40 -21.66 5.36
C THR A 74 4.09 -22.39 5.14
N GLU A 75 3.97 -23.63 5.64
CA GLU A 75 2.75 -24.43 5.55
C GLU A 75 1.53 -23.72 6.16
N LEU A 76 1.68 -23.09 7.32
CA LEU A 76 0.59 -22.29 7.91
C LEU A 76 0.19 -21.12 7.01
N CYS A 77 1.16 -20.50 6.34
CA CYS A 77 0.87 -19.42 5.37
C CYS A 77 0.10 -19.95 4.16
N LEU A 78 0.47 -21.12 3.63
CA LEU A 78 -0.24 -21.74 2.50
C LEU A 78 -1.67 -22.13 2.88
N ASN A 79 -1.86 -22.79 4.03
CA ASN A 79 -3.17 -23.15 4.54
C ASN A 79 -4.07 -21.90 4.77
N THR A 80 -3.46 -20.79 5.23
CA THR A 80 -4.16 -19.51 5.39
C THR A 80 -4.60 -18.93 4.03
N ILE A 81 -3.78 -19.06 2.99
CA ILE A 81 -4.13 -18.64 1.63
C ILE A 81 -5.35 -19.41 1.12
N ASP A 82 -5.35 -20.74 1.28
CA ASP A 82 -6.46 -21.58 0.84
C ASP A 82 -7.76 -21.24 1.57
N GLU A 83 -7.69 -21.03 2.87
CA GLU A 83 -8.87 -20.69 3.65
C GLU A 83 -9.41 -19.29 3.29
N ILE A 84 -8.55 -18.31 3.06
CA ILE A 84 -8.94 -16.98 2.55
C ILE A 84 -9.65 -17.14 1.20
N LYS A 85 -9.03 -17.87 0.25
CA LYS A 85 -9.61 -18.09 -1.08
C LYS A 85 -10.94 -18.80 -1.00
N ARG A 86 -11.05 -19.83 -0.17
CA ARG A 86 -12.29 -20.59 0.05
C ARG A 86 -13.42 -19.69 0.54
N GLN A 87 -13.19 -18.91 1.59
CA GLN A 87 -14.21 -18.02 2.16
C GLN A 87 -14.55 -16.86 1.19
N ALA A 88 -13.54 -16.25 0.56
CA ALA A 88 -13.77 -15.18 -0.42
C ALA A 88 -14.58 -15.67 -1.63
N ARG A 89 -14.30 -16.89 -2.12
CA ARG A 89 -15.08 -17.52 -3.20
C ARG A 89 -16.53 -17.78 -2.79
N ALA A 90 -16.78 -18.22 -1.54
CA ALA A 90 -18.13 -18.36 -1.00
C ALA A 90 -18.89 -17.03 -1.01
N ASN A 91 -18.19 -15.89 -0.81
CA ASN A 91 -18.73 -14.55 -0.95
C ASN A 91 -18.77 -14.06 -2.42
N GLY A 92 -18.47 -14.93 -3.39
CA GLY A 92 -18.51 -14.65 -4.82
C GLY A 92 -17.30 -13.86 -5.34
N PHE A 93 -16.18 -13.76 -4.62
CA PHE A 93 -14.95 -13.16 -5.10
C PHE A 93 -14.01 -14.25 -5.66
N ASN A 94 -13.58 -14.09 -6.91
CA ASN A 94 -12.58 -14.94 -7.55
C ASN A 94 -11.45 -14.12 -8.22
N SER A 95 -11.24 -12.91 -7.74
CA SER A 95 -10.09 -12.09 -8.10
C SER A 95 -9.39 -11.63 -6.81
N PHE A 96 -8.06 -11.72 -6.77
CA PHE A 96 -7.30 -11.49 -5.55
C PHE A 96 -6.17 -10.48 -5.77
N ASN A 97 -5.94 -9.65 -4.76
CA ASN A 97 -4.81 -8.73 -4.72
C ASN A 97 -4.05 -8.96 -3.41
N TRP A 98 -2.89 -9.59 -3.50
CA TRP A 98 -2.01 -9.90 -2.39
C TRP A 98 -0.99 -8.79 -2.21
N SER A 99 -0.94 -8.17 -1.05
CA SER A 99 0.05 -7.16 -0.69
C SER A 99 0.89 -7.68 0.47
N LEU A 100 2.11 -8.11 0.17
CA LEU A 100 3.03 -8.71 1.12
C LEU A 100 4.02 -7.65 1.62
N SER A 101 4.08 -7.48 2.92
CA SER A 101 4.92 -6.48 3.60
C SER A 101 5.36 -6.99 4.98
N GLY A 102 5.88 -6.11 5.83
CA GLY A 102 6.29 -6.46 7.18
C GLY A 102 7.45 -5.60 7.65
N GLY A 103 8.37 -6.16 8.42
CA GLY A 103 9.70 -5.59 8.61
C GLY A 103 10.44 -5.59 7.27
N GLU A 104 11.02 -6.75 6.90
CA GLU A 104 11.47 -7.02 5.53
C GLU A 104 10.93 -8.39 5.10
N PRO A 105 9.87 -8.43 4.27
CA PRO A 105 9.15 -9.66 3.96
C PRO A 105 10.01 -10.69 3.20
N THR A 106 10.99 -10.24 2.43
CA THR A 106 11.85 -11.14 1.65
C THR A 106 12.76 -12.03 2.51
N PHE A 107 12.85 -11.75 3.82
CA PHE A 107 13.56 -12.60 4.78
C PHE A 107 12.69 -13.69 5.39
N HIS A 108 11.38 -13.71 5.10
CA HIS A 108 10.57 -14.88 5.41
C HIS A 108 11.12 -16.10 4.66
N PRO A 109 11.45 -17.22 5.34
CA PRO A 109 12.12 -18.37 4.71
C PRO A 109 11.36 -18.90 3.48
N GLY A 110 10.04 -18.98 3.57
CA GLY A 110 9.16 -19.46 2.51
C GLY A 110 8.58 -18.37 1.61
N TYR A 111 9.17 -17.18 1.51
CA TYR A 111 8.58 -16.11 0.68
C TYR A 111 8.41 -16.55 -0.78
N LEU A 112 9.45 -17.14 -1.36
CA LEU A 112 9.41 -17.59 -2.75
C LEU A 112 8.48 -18.79 -2.94
N ASP A 113 8.36 -19.66 -1.94
CA ASP A 113 7.41 -20.79 -1.96
C ASP A 113 5.96 -20.28 -1.92
N ILE A 114 5.66 -19.29 -1.09
CA ILE A 114 4.36 -18.61 -1.03
C ILE A 114 4.05 -17.95 -2.38
N LEU A 115 5.03 -17.26 -2.97
CA LEU A 115 4.87 -16.61 -4.27
C LEU A 115 4.61 -17.63 -5.38
N GLN A 116 5.38 -18.72 -5.41
CA GLN A 116 5.19 -19.82 -6.35
C GLN A 116 3.81 -20.43 -6.20
N TYR A 117 3.40 -20.78 -4.98
CA TYR A 117 2.10 -21.35 -4.68
C TYR A 117 0.94 -20.47 -5.19
N LEU A 118 1.03 -19.16 -4.98
CA LEU A 118 0.06 -18.22 -5.51
C LEU A 118 0.09 -18.16 -7.05
N ALA A 119 1.28 -18.23 -7.68
CA ALA A 119 1.44 -18.21 -9.13
C ALA A 119 0.87 -19.47 -9.77
N ASP A 120 1.11 -20.65 -9.18
CA ASP A 120 0.63 -21.95 -9.68
C ASP A 120 -0.91 -22.03 -9.65
N ASP A 121 -1.57 -21.35 -8.68
CA ASP A 121 -3.04 -21.26 -8.60
C ASP A 121 -3.64 -20.11 -9.45
N ASN A 122 -2.84 -19.39 -10.24
CA ASN A 122 -3.32 -18.22 -11.00
C ASN A 122 -4.41 -18.59 -12.01
N SER A 123 -4.32 -19.76 -12.65
CA SER A 123 -5.32 -20.26 -13.61
C SER A 123 -6.70 -20.49 -13.00
N ASN A 124 -6.78 -20.74 -11.68
CA ASN A 124 -8.02 -20.93 -10.92
C ASN A 124 -8.66 -19.61 -10.48
N CYS A 125 -8.01 -18.48 -10.75
CA CYS A 125 -8.48 -17.15 -10.41
C CYS A 125 -8.91 -16.38 -11.66
N LYS A 126 -9.95 -15.56 -11.56
CA LYS A 126 -10.33 -14.67 -12.66
C LYS A 126 -9.26 -13.60 -12.91
N LYS A 127 -8.69 -13.06 -11.84
CA LYS A 127 -7.50 -12.18 -11.84
C LYS A 127 -6.73 -12.35 -10.54
N GLN A 128 -5.41 -12.36 -10.61
CA GLN A 128 -4.58 -12.37 -9.43
C GLN A 128 -3.44 -11.36 -9.55
N ARG A 129 -3.27 -10.56 -8.52
CA ARG A 129 -2.24 -9.51 -8.45
C ARG A 129 -1.37 -9.73 -7.23
N ILE A 130 -0.09 -9.43 -7.37
CA ILE A 130 0.88 -9.46 -6.28
C ILE A 130 1.56 -8.11 -6.11
N HIS A 131 1.69 -7.67 -4.89
CA HIS A 131 2.44 -6.49 -4.50
C HIS A 131 3.41 -6.82 -3.37
N MET A 132 4.63 -6.32 -3.45
CA MET A 132 5.64 -6.45 -2.41
C MET A 132 6.10 -5.06 -1.97
N THR A 133 6.20 -4.83 -0.66
CA THR A 133 6.95 -3.70 -0.10
C THR A 133 8.23 -4.23 0.52
N SER A 134 9.40 -3.80 0.02
CA SER A 134 10.71 -4.35 0.40
C SER A 134 11.80 -3.28 0.38
N ASN A 135 12.82 -3.44 1.21
CA ASN A 135 14.07 -2.68 1.13
C ASN A 135 15.01 -3.16 0.02
N CYS A 136 14.63 -4.19 -0.71
CA CYS A 136 15.34 -4.76 -1.85
C CYS A 136 16.81 -5.14 -1.56
N SER A 137 17.11 -5.55 -0.33
CA SER A 137 18.48 -5.91 0.11
C SER A 137 18.92 -7.32 -0.30
N ARG A 138 18.02 -8.15 -0.85
CA ARG A 138 18.39 -9.46 -1.38
C ARG A 138 19.32 -9.32 -2.59
N LYS A 139 20.12 -10.38 -2.85
CA LYS A 139 21.00 -10.45 -4.03
C LYS A 139 20.20 -10.53 -5.32
N MET A 140 20.80 -10.18 -6.45
CA MET A 140 20.19 -10.23 -7.78
C MET A 140 19.56 -11.60 -8.08
N SER A 141 20.23 -12.70 -7.75
CA SER A 141 19.73 -14.07 -7.98
C SER A 141 18.40 -14.36 -7.29
N TRP A 142 18.10 -13.69 -6.17
CA TRP A 142 16.80 -13.78 -5.52
C TRP A 142 15.72 -13.07 -6.35
N PHE A 143 16.04 -11.90 -6.94
CA PHE A 143 15.12 -11.16 -7.81
C PHE A 143 14.87 -11.87 -9.14
N GLU A 144 15.86 -12.57 -9.68
CA GLU A 144 15.69 -13.45 -10.85
C GLU A 144 14.62 -14.52 -10.57
N THR A 145 14.70 -15.17 -9.41
CA THR A 145 13.70 -16.16 -8.99
C THR A 145 12.35 -15.51 -8.71
N TYR A 146 12.32 -14.34 -8.05
CA TYR A 146 11.10 -13.58 -7.80
C TYR A 146 10.38 -13.25 -9.11
N VAL A 147 11.08 -12.71 -10.09
CA VAL A 147 10.52 -12.33 -11.40
C VAL A 147 9.96 -13.54 -12.14
N LYS A 148 10.61 -14.71 -12.05
CA LYS A 148 10.13 -15.95 -12.68
C LYS A 148 8.68 -16.28 -12.25
N TYR A 149 8.34 -16.10 -10.98
CA TYR A 149 6.99 -16.34 -10.46
C TYR A 149 6.10 -15.10 -10.62
N ALA A 150 6.62 -13.91 -10.29
CA ALA A 150 5.82 -12.68 -10.25
C ALA A 150 5.22 -12.31 -11.61
N LYS A 151 5.90 -12.58 -12.72
CA LYS A 151 5.39 -12.31 -14.08
C LYS A 151 4.22 -13.21 -14.51
N GLN A 152 3.90 -14.26 -13.74
CA GLN A 152 2.74 -15.10 -14.00
C GLN A 152 1.42 -14.48 -13.50
N PHE A 153 1.49 -13.46 -12.67
CA PHE A 153 0.31 -12.74 -12.20
C PHE A 153 -0.19 -11.74 -13.25
N ASP A 154 -1.50 -11.44 -13.23
CA ASP A 154 -2.05 -10.37 -14.08
C ASP A 154 -1.39 -9.01 -13.85
N ARG A 155 -0.88 -8.80 -12.65
CA ARG A 155 -0.05 -7.64 -12.30
C ARG A 155 0.83 -7.96 -11.12
N ALA A 156 2.12 -7.71 -11.28
CA ALA A 156 3.07 -7.68 -10.18
C ALA A 156 3.63 -6.27 -9.99
N SER A 157 3.91 -5.91 -8.74
CA SER A 157 4.48 -4.61 -8.40
C SER A 157 5.34 -4.67 -7.15
N ILE A 158 6.34 -3.80 -7.09
CA ILE A 158 7.21 -3.60 -5.94
C ILE A 158 7.16 -2.13 -5.54
N THR A 159 6.88 -1.87 -4.27
CA THR A 159 7.26 -0.62 -3.62
C THR A 159 8.61 -0.84 -2.94
N ALA A 160 9.65 -0.32 -3.55
CA ALA A 160 11.02 -0.40 -3.03
C ALA A 160 11.24 0.72 -2.02
N SER A 161 11.61 0.39 -0.80
CA SER A 161 11.92 1.36 0.24
C SER A 161 13.39 1.76 0.15
N SER A 162 13.67 2.98 -0.30
CA SER A 162 15.02 3.53 -0.32
C SER A 162 15.39 4.06 1.07
N HIS A 163 16.41 3.44 1.67
CA HIS A 163 16.89 3.77 3.02
C HIS A 163 18.30 4.32 2.96
N PHE A 164 18.46 5.64 3.04
CA PHE A 164 19.76 6.33 2.88
C PHE A 164 20.84 5.87 3.88
N GLU A 165 20.46 5.47 5.08
CA GLU A 165 21.41 4.95 6.08
C GLU A 165 22.10 3.65 5.62
N HIS A 166 21.47 2.91 4.73
CA HIS A 166 21.97 1.66 4.15
C HIS A 166 22.46 1.83 2.71
N LEU A 167 21.87 2.76 1.94
CA LEU A 167 22.29 3.15 0.60
C LEU A 167 23.24 4.36 0.68
N ASN A 168 24.33 4.20 1.39
CA ASN A 168 25.26 5.28 1.77
C ASN A 168 26.54 5.35 0.92
N THR A 169 26.60 4.59 -0.17
CA THR A 169 27.66 4.67 -1.21
C THR A 169 27.04 4.57 -2.59
N GLN A 170 27.71 5.10 -3.60
CA GLN A 170 27.26 5.06 -4.99
C GLN A 170 27.06 3.61 -5.47
N ASP A 171 27.96 2.69 -5.12
CA ASP A 171 27.85 1.28 -5.50
C ASP A 171 26.58 0.64 -4.94
N LYS A 172 26.22 0.92 -3.69
CA LYS A 172 24.99 0.39 -3.08
C LYS A 172 23.73 0.98 -3.71
N ILE A 173 23.77 2.27 -4.07
CA ILE A 173 22.67 2.93 -4.78
C ILE A 173 22.53 2.31 -6.19
N ALA A 174 23.65 2.08 -6.88
CA ALA A 174 23.66 1.45 -8.20
C ALA A 174 23.13 0.02 -8.11
N GLU A 175 23.65 -0.82 -7.19
CA GLU A 175 23.17 -2.19 -6.99
C GLU A 175 21.67 -2.26 -6.68
N PHE A 176 21.18 -1.39 -5.81
CA PHE A 176 19.76 -1.28 -5.50
C PHE A 176 18.96 -0.93 -6.77
N THR A 177 19.41 0.05 -7.52
CA THR A 177 18.74 0.55 -8.73
C THR A 177 18.73 -0.50 -9.84
N ASP A 178 19.85 -1.20 -10.06
CA ASP A 178 19.97 -2.23 -11.09
C ASP A 178 19.00 -3.41 -10.87
N LYS A 179 18.77 -3.79 -9.60
CA LYS A 179 17.73 -4.78 -9.25
C LYS A 179 16.33 -4.29 -9.61
N LEU A 180 16.04 -3.02 -9.41
CA LEU A 180 14.74 -2.45 -9.74
C LEU A 180 14.54 -2.30 -11.25
N VAL A 181 15.56 -1.84 -11.98
CA VAL A 181 15.55 -1.79 -13.45
C VAL A 181 15.35 -3.19 -14.02
N PHE A 182 16.10 -4.19 -13.54
CA PHE A 182 15.90 -5.58 -13.94
C PHE A 182 14.45 -6.04 -13.75
N CYS A 183 13.85 -5.75 -12.60
CA CYS A 183 12.45 -6.10 -12.37
C CYS A 183 11.51 -5.34 -13.33
N GLN A 184 11.75 -4.05 -13.56
CA GLN A 184 10.94 -3.22 -14.46
C GLN A 184 11.00 -3.71 -15.91
N ASP A 185 12.18 -4.05 -16.38
CA ASP A 185 12.42 -4.61 -17.73
C ASP A 185 11.71 -5.96 -17.94
N ASN A 186 11.45 -6.67 -16.85
CA ASN A 186 10.68 -7.91 -16.83
C ASN A 186 9.18 -7.72 -16.56
N GLY A 187 8.66 -6.48 -16.68
CA GLY A 187 7.22 -6.18 -16.59
C GLY A 187 6.70 -6.00 -15.16
N ILE A 188 7.56 -5.99 -14.14
CA ILE A 188 7.15 -5.69 -12.77
C ILE A 188 7.06 -4.18 -12.59
N ARG A 189 5.94 -3.68 -12.09
CA ARG A 189 5.78 -2.24 -11.81
C ARG A 189 6.59 -1.85 -10.59
N ILE A 190 7.45 -0.84 -10.74
CA ILE A 190 8.33 -0.37 -9.67
C ILE A 190 7.94 1.04 -9.23
N THR A 191 7.92 1.25 -7.93
CA THR A 191 7.84 2.57 -7.30
C THR A 191 8.82 2.60 -6.14
N ILE A 192 9.65 3.61 -6.04
CA ILE A 192 10.50 3.84 -4.88
C ILE A 192 9.73 4.72 -3.89
N ASN A 193 9.64 4.28 -2.62
CA ASN A 193 9.26 5.15 -1.51
C ASN A 193 10.52 5.61 -0.79
N MET A 194 10.65 6.90 -0.56
CA MET A 194 11.77 7.50 0.16
C MET A 194 11.25 8.38 1.30
N VAL A 195 11.68 8.08 2.53
CA VAL A 195 11.44 8.96 3.67
C VAL A 195 12.43 10.13 3.60
N MET A 196 11.91 11.33 3.42
CA MET A 196 12.68 12.56 3.28
C MET A 196 12.98 13.15 4.65
N VAL A 197 14.10 12.70 5.26
CA VAL A 197 14.53 13.20 6.58
C VAL A 197 14.96 14.68 6.45
N PRO A 198 14.47 15.61 7.31
CA PRO A 198 14.71 17.05 7.13
C PRO A 198 16.19 17.42 7.03
N GLU A 199 17.04 16.86 7.90
CA GLU A 199 18.47 17.17 7.98
C GLU A 199 19.28 16.58 6.81
N ARG A 200 18.69 15.72 6.00
CA ARG A 200 19.30 15.05 4.85
C ARG A 200 18.58 15.33 3.54
N PHE A 201 17.68 16.30 3.53
CA PHE A 201 16.76 16.53 2.42
C PHE A 201 17.48 16.70 1.08
N ASP A 202 18.52 17.51 1.00
CA ASP A 202 19.27 17.76 -0.23
C ASP A 202 19.97 16.49 -0.75
N LEU A 203 20.63 15.74 0.13
CA LEU A 203 21.22 14.44 -0.22
C LEU A 203 20.17 13.46 -0.77
N LEU A 204 19.01 13.45 -0.14
CA LEU A 204 17.91 12.57 -0.56
C LEU A 204 17.33 13.00 -1.91
N MET A 205 17.30 14.30 -2.19
CA MET A 205 16.92 14.81 -3.51
C MET A 205 17.90 14.39 -4.60
N ASP A 206 19.21 14.31 -4.32
CA ASP A 206 20.19 13.79 -5.27
C ASP A 206 19.91 12.32 -5.60
N HIS A 207 19.54 11.49 -4.60
CA HIS A 207 19.11 10.12 -4.84
C HIS A 207 17.83 10.06 -5.69
N VAL A 208 16.85 10.92 -5.43
CA VAL A 208 15.62 11.02 -6.22
C VAL A 208 15.94 11.31 -7.68
N MET A 209 16.83 12.29 -7.94
CA MET A 209 17.26 12.65 -9.29
C MET A 209 17.97 11.49 -9.99
N TYR A 210 18.82 10.75 -9.26
CA TYR A 210 19.46 9.56 -9.78
C TYR A 210 18.44 8.49 -10.17
N PHE A 211 17.46 8.15 -9.32
CA PHE A 211 16.43 7.16 -9.65
C PHE A 211 15.56 7.61 -10.84
N LYS A 212 15.18 8.87 -10.89
CA LYS A 212 14.45 9.45 -12.02
C LYS A 212 15.25 9.36 -13.33
N SER A 213 16.56 9.59 -13.31
CA SER A 213 17.44 9.43 -14.50
C SER A 213 17.51 7.99 -15.01
N ARG A 214 17.22 7.01 -14.13
CA ARG A 214 17.14 5.58 -14.46
C ARG A 214 15.70 5.16 -14.81
N GLY A 215 14.77 6.10 -14.99
CA GLY A 215 13.38 5.83 -15.37
C GLY A 215 12.52 5.24 -14.25
N ILE A 216 12.93 5.37 -12.98
CA ILE A 216 12.17 4.82 -11.85
C ILE A 216 11.44 5.94 -11.13
N HIS A 217 10.11 5.76 -10.98
CA HIS A 217 9.28 6.69 -10.22
C HIS A 217 9.60 6.63 -8.72
N THR A 218 9.75 7.80 -8.10
CA THR A 218 10.01 7.93 -6.66
C THR A 218 8.91 8.75 -6.01
N THR A 219 8.33 8.21 -4.94
CA THR A 219 7.36 8.90 -4.08
C THR A 219 8.07 9.40 -2.83
N LEU A 220 7.97 10.69 -2.58
CA LEU A 220 8.54 11.34 -1.41
C LEU A 220 7.57 11.22 -0.23
N LYS A 221 8.08 10.79 0.91
CA LYS A 221 7.30 10.66 2.15
C LYS A 221 7.90 11.54 3.23
N PRO A 222 7.14 12.41 3.90
CA PRO A 222 7.64 13.09 5.07
C PRO A 222 7.96 12.07 6.17
N GLN A 223 8.98 12.37 6.96
CA GLN A 223 9.26 11.57 8.16
C GLN A 223 8.16 11.79 9.19
N SER A 224 7.61 10.70 9.72
CA SER A 224 6.65 10.73 10.81
C SER A 224 7.34 10.58 12.17
N ASN A 225 6.68 11.09 13.21
CA ASN A 225 7.08 10.82 14.59
C ASN A 225 6.98 9.31 14.92
N PRO A 226 7.57 8.83 16.02
CA PRO A 226 7.57 7.39 16.38
C PRO A 226 6.18 6.76 16.53
N THR A 227 5.15 7.56 16.77
CA THR A 227 3.75 7.09 16.87
C THR A 227 2.99 7.14 15.54
N ALA A 228 3.63 7.60 14.46
CA ALA A 228 3.03 7.79 13.13
C ALA A 228 1.78 8.70 13.10
N THR A 229 1.68 9.63 14.05
CA THR A 229 0.51 10.53 14.18
C THR A 229 0.75 11.91 13.59
N LYS A 230 2.00 12.33 13.48
CA LYS A 230 2.39 13.68 12.99
C LYS A 230 3.67 13.60 12.17
N VAL A 231 3.81 14.52 11.23
CA VAL A 231 5.10 14.80 10.56
C VAL A 231 6.06 15.42 11.59
N VAL A 232 7.33 15.05 11.55
CA VAL A 232 8.36 15.66 12.41
C VAL A 232 8.55 17.13 12.05
N GLU A 233 9.04 17.90 13.01
CA GLU A 233 9.46 19.28 12.80
C GLU A 233 10.80 19.33 12.04
N GLY A 234 11.23 20.52 11.60
CA GLY A 234 12.53 20.74 10.98
C GLY A 234 12.51 20.90 9.46
N TYR A 235 11.37 20.68 8.80
CA TYR A 235 11.25 21.01 7.37
C TYR A 235 11.13 22.51 7.15
N THR A 236 11.82 23.02 6.10
CA THR A 236 11.57 24.37 5.60
C THR A 236 10.24 24.42 4.84
N LYS A 237 9.73 25.64 4.62
CA LYS A 237 8.53 25.84 3.81
C LYS A 237 8.68 25.26 2.39
N GLU A 238 9.84 25.45 1.77
CA GLU A 238 10.16 24.94 0.43
C GLU A 238 10.16 23.40 0.41
N GLN A 239 10.74 22.75 1.44
CA GLN A 239 10.75 21.30 1.56
C GLN A 239 9.33 20.73 1.71
N LEU A 240 8.47 21.37 2.50
CA LEU A 240 7.07 20.98 2.64
C LEU A 240 6.29 21.15 1.33
N GLU A 241 6.56 22.23 0.57
CA GLU A 241 5.96 22.41 -0.76
C GLU A 241 6.38 21.29 -1.73
N ILE A 242 7.66 20.89 -1.73
CA ILE A 242 8.16 19.76 -2.54
C ILE A 242 7.45 18.47 -2.13
N LEU A 243 7.40 18.17 -0.85
CA LEU A 243 6.71 16.97 -0.32
C LEU A 243 5.24 16.95 -0.72
N HIS A 244 4.56 18.08 -0.62
CA HIS A 244 3.16 18.20 -1.01
C HIS A 244 2.94 18.00 -2.52
N ASN A 245 3.87 18.46 -3.32
CA ASN A 245 3.76 18.49 -4.78
C ASN A 245 4.20 17.19 -5.45
N ASP A 246 5.22 16.52 -4.92
CA ASP A 246 5.87 15.35 -5.55
C ASP A 246 5.50 14.01 -4.88
N SER A 247 4.56 14.02 -3.94
CA SER A 247 4.15 12.83 -3.18
C SER A 247 3.15 11.93 -3.92
N LYS A 248 2.87 12.18 -5.20
CA LYS A 248 1.94 11.34 -5.98
C LYS A 248 2.42 9.89 -6.02
N THR A 249 1.55 8.98 -5.56
CA THR A 249 1.75 7.55 -5.71
C THR A 249 0.98 7.09 -6.94
N PRO A 250 1.64 6.73 -8.05
CA PRO A 250 0.96 6.23 -9.23
C PRO A 250 0.10 5.02 -8.86
N TYR A 251 -1.08 4.92 -9.45
CA TYR A 251 -1.98 3.77 -9.28
C TYR A 251 -2.73 3.65 -7.94
N MET A 252 -2.64 4.65 -7.06
CA MET A 252 -3.41 4.68 -5.80
C MET A 252 -4.45 5.80 -5.81
N GLU A 253 -5.14 5.96 -6.92
CA GLU A 253 -6.23 6.92 -7.04
C GLU A 253 -7.43 6.47 -6.20
N ILE A 254 -7.85 7.34 -5.31
CA ILE A 254 -9.06 7.19 -4.50
C ILE A 254 -10.13 8.05 -5.15
N GLU A 255 -11.25 7.44 -5.50
CA GLU A 255 -12.42 8.12 -6.02
C GLU A 255 -13.35 8.49 -4.86
N LEU A 256 -13.83 9.72 -4.89
CA LEU A 256 -14.86 10.29 -4.06
C LEU A 256 -16.05 10.59 -4.94
N ILE A 257 -17.21 10.03 -4.66
CA ILE A 257 -18.40 10.23 -5.48
C ILE A 257 -19.44 10.98 -4.64
N ASP A 258 -19.92 12.09 -5.15
CA ASP A 258 -20.92 12.93 -4.49
C ASP A 258 -22.36 12.47 -4.74
N SER A 259 -23.33 13.19 -4.19
CA SER A 259 -24.77 12.90 -4.36
C SER A 259 -25.29 13.08 -5.79
N LYS A 260 -24.55 13.79 -6.64
CA LYS A 260 -24.88 13.99 -8.06
C LYS A 260 -24.23 12.97 -8.96
N GLY A 261 -23.33 12.11 -8.41
CA GLY A 261 -22.54 11.14 -9.16
C GLY A 261 -21.25 11.72 -9.75
N GLU A 262 -20.88 12.97 -9.41
CA GLU A 262 -19.60 13.54 -9.81
C GLU A 262 -18.45 12.84 -9.10
N VAL A 263 -17.36 12.59 -9.83
CA VAL A 263 -16.21 11.84 -9.36
C VAL A 263 -15.02 12.78 -9.15
N TYR A 264 -14.49 12.79 -7.94
CA TYR A 264 -13.29 13.51 -7.57
C TYR A 264 -12.18 12.49 -7.25
N GLU A 265 -10.96 12.74 -7.72
CA GLU A 265 -9.83 11.82 -7.49
C GLU A 265 -8.83 12.40 -6.49
N MET A 266 -8.35 11.53 -5.57
CA MET A 266 -7.24 11.82 -4.66
C MET A 266 -6.20 10.70 -4.76
N ASP A 267 -4.93 11.04 -4.76
CA ASP A 267 -3.85 10.08 -5.01
C ASP A 267 -3.27 9.41 -3.74
N GLN A 268 -3.60 9.89 -2.54
CA GLN A 268 -3.01 9.36 -1.30
C GLN A 268 -3.91 9.47 -0.06
N ALA A 269 -3.71 8.54 0.89
CA ALA A 269 -4.37 8.58 2.19
C ALA A 269 -3.99 9.83 3.01
N GLU A 270 -2.75 10.34 2.87
CA GLU A 270 -2.30 11.55 3.56
C GLU A 270 -3.17 12.75 3.23
N ARG A 271 -3.70 12.83 2.01
CA ARG A 271 -4.60 13.93 1.61
C ARG A 271 -5.96 13.84 2.26
N PHE A 272 -6.48 12.64 2.48
CA PHE A 272 -7.68 12.47 3.30
C PHE A 272 -7.50 13.05 4.71
N ASN A 273 -6.33 12.79 5.31
CA ASN A 273 -6.03 13.28 6.63
C ASN A 273 -5.79 14.79 6.63
N ALA A 274 -5.16 15.34 5.60
CA ALA A 274 -4.93 16.78 5.46
C ALA A 274 -6.23 17.59 5.36
N PHE A 275 -7.30 16.99 4.81
CA PHE A 275 -8.64 17.59 4.73
C PHE A 275 -9.58 17.08 5.82
N GLU A 276 -9.06 16.35 6.81
CA GLU A 276 -9.83 15.75 7.92
C GLU A 276 -10.98 14.83 7.44
N PHE A 277 -10.92 14.38 6.18
CA PHE A 277 -11.91 13.49 5.59
C PHE A 277 -11.54 12.02 5.82
N ASN A 278 -11.57 11.59 7.08
CA ASN A 278 -11.15 10.26 7.50
C ASN A 278 -12.09 9.58 8.50
N ASN A 279 -13.17 10.23 8.89
CA ASN A 279 -14.18 9.65 9.76
C ASN A 279 -15.36 9.11 8.96
N PHE A 280 -15.51 7.78 8.93
CA PHE A 280 -16.58 7.07 8.24
C PHE A 280 -17.47 6.29 9.22
N LYS A 281 -17.50 6.68 10.50
CA LYS A 281 -18.34 6.02 11.50
C LYS A 281 -19.80 6.00 11.06
N GLY A 282 -20.42 4.84 11.11
CA GLY A 282 -21.79 4.64 10.65
C GLY A 282 -21.95 4.40 9.13
N TRP A 283 -20.91 4.63 8.31
CA TRP A 283 -20.98 4.28 6.90
C TRP A 283 -20.92 2.75 6.71
N THR A 284 -21.55 2.25 5.66
CA THR A 284 -21.36 0.86 5.21
C THR A 284 -19.96 0.70 4.64
N CYS A 285 -19.17 -0.22 5.21
CA CYS A 285 -17.78 -0.46 4.83
C CYS A 285 -17.59 -1.92 4.41
N SER A 286 -16.97 -2.15 3.26
CA SER A 286 -16.70 -3.49 2.73
C SER A 286 -15.46 -4.18 3.35
N SER A 287 -14.83 -3.57 4.34
CA SER A 287 -13.69 -4.14 5.07
C SER A 287 -14.12 -5.36 5.89
N GLY A 288 -13.35 -6.45 5.83
CA GLY A 288 -13.69 -7.74 6.41
C GLY A 288 -14.53 -8.63 5.49
N TYR A 289 -15.26 -8.05 4.53
CA TYR A 289 -16.03 -8.77 3.51
C TYR A 289 -15.26 -8.94 2.20
N ARG A 290 -14.55 -7.90 1.72
CA ARG A 290 -13.75 -7.95 0.49
C ARG A 290 -12.31 -7.46 0.65
N GLY A 291 -11.86 -7.34 1.87
CA GLY A 291 -10.48 -7.00 2.18
C GLY A 291 -10.16 -7.24 3.64
N ILE A 292 -8.97 -7.72 3.91
CA ILE A 292 -8.46 -8.05 5.24
C ILE A 292 -7.02 -7.65 5.42
N ILE A 293 -6.62 -7.55 6.68
CA ILE A 293 -5.23 -7.37 7.09
C ILE A 293 -4.83 -8.50 8.02
N ILE A 294 -3.70 -9.13 7.74
CA ILE A 294 -3.07 -10.12 8.60
C ILE A 294 -1.86 -9.48 9.25
N ARG A 295 -1.82 -9.48 10.59
CA ARG A 295 -0.78 -8.84 11.38
C ARG A 295 0.11 -9.84 12.09
N GLU A 296 1.40 -9.63 11.98
CA GLU A 296 2.39 -10.35 12.76
C GLU A 296 2.96 -9.47 13.91
N PRO A 297 3.44 -10.05 15.00
CA PRO A 297 3.67 -11.50 15.22
C PRO A 297 2.46 -12.26 15.75
N CYS A 298 1.31 -11.63 15.94
CA CYS A 298 0.17 -12.24 16.61
C CYS A 298 -0.72 -13.09 15.69
N GLY A 299 -0.50 -13.08 14.36
CA GLY A 299 -1.33 -13.82 13.40
C GLY A 299 -2.79 -13.34 13.32
N SER A 300 -3.12 -12.20 13.91
CA SER A 300 -4.51 -11.71 13.95
C SER A 300 -4.98 -11.25 12.58
N ILE A 301 -6.19 -11.66 12.22
CA ILE A 301 -6.89 -11.20 11.02
C ILE A 301 -7.89 -10.13 11.41
N LYS A 302 -7.75 -8.96 10.80
CA LYS A 302 -8.58 -7.79 11.07
C LYS A 302 -9.23 -7.26 9.81
N ARG A 303 -10.30 -6.51 9.97
CA ARG A 303 -10.95 -5.76 8.89
C ARG A 303 -9.96 -4.79 8.24
N SER A 304 -9.27 -4.00 9.05
CA SER A 304 -8.33 -2.95 8.64
C SER A 304 -7.36 -2.59 9.76
N TYR A 305 -6.41 -1.70 9.50
CA TYR A 305 -5.48 -1.20 10.52
C TYR A 305 -6.17 -0.38 11.59
N SER A 306 -7.10 0.49 11.18
CA SER A 306 -7.80 1.42 12.08
C SER A 306 -8.96 0.77 12.82
N CYS A 307 -9.49 -0.38 12.33
CA CYS A 307 -10.59 -1.06 12.98
C CYS A 307 -10.08 -2.03 14.05
N THR A 308 -10.26 -1.67 15.30
CA THR A 308 -9.94 -2.51 16.47
C THR A 308 -11.09 -3.42 16.85
N ASP A 309 -12.31 -3.01 16.55
CA ASP A 309 -13.55 -3.73 16.85
C ASP A 309 -13.88 -4.77 15.79
N LEU A 310 -14.61 -5.78 16.16
CA LEU A 310 -15.00 -6.92 15.32
C LEU A 310 -13.78 -7.66 14.71
N PRO A 311 -12.97 -8.35 15.51
CA PRO A 311 -11.90 -9.19 15.01
C PRO A 311 -12.47 -10.33 14.16
N LEU A 312 -11.78 -10.68 13.06
CA LEU A 312 -12.17 -11.77 12.21
C LEU A 312 -11.63 -13.11 12.70
N GLY A 313 -10.61 -13.10 13.56
CA GLY A 313 -9.96 -14.28 14.12
C GLY A 313 -8.44 -14.25 13.98
N ASN A 314 -7.85 -15.43 13.84
CA ASN A 314 -6.40 -15.61 13.82
C ASN A 314 -6.00 -16.74 12.86
N ILE A 315 -4.84 -16.66 12.24
CA ILE A 315 -4.36 -17.68 11.30
C ILE A 315 -4.09 -19.03 11.96
N GLU A 316 -3.80 -19.07 13.27
CA GLU A 316 -3.52 -20.30 14.02
C GLU A 316 -4.78 -20.97 14.58
N THR A 317 -5.75 -20.15 15.02
CA THR A 317 -6.96 -20.66 15.72
C THR A 317 -8.21 -20.62 14.87
N GLY A 318 -8.09 -20.12 13.64
CA GLY A 318 -9.20 -19.98 12.71
C GLY A 318 -9.76 -18.56 12.65
N PHE A 319 -10.43 -18.26 11.55
CA PHE A 319 -11.04 -16.96 11.31
C PHE A 319 -12.27 -17.11 10.41
N LYS A 320 -13.11 -16.07 10.42
CA LYS A 320 -14.29 -15.99 9.56
C LYS A 320 -14.39 -14.61 8.92
N LEU A 321 -14.43 -14.57 7.58
CA LEU A 321 -14.75 -13.35 6.85
C LEU A 321 -16.22 -12.98 7.07
N PHE A 322 -16.53 -11.70 6.98
CA PHE A 322 -17.94 -11.31 6.92
C PHE A 322 -18.57 -11.80 5.61
N ASP A 323 -19.84 -12.07 5.65
CA ASP A 323 -20.66 -12.45 4.50
C ASP A 323 -21.32 -11.26 3.79
N SER A 324 -21.21 -10.08 4.38
CA SER A 324 -21.72 -8.81 3.86
C SER A 324 -20.91 -7.62 4.39
N PRO A 325 -20.96 -6.44 3.72
CA PRO A 325 -20.41 -5.20 4.26
C PRO A 325 -21.02 -4.87 5.62
N GLN A 326 -20.19 -4.30 6.51
CA GLN A 326 -20.58 -3.99 7.89
C GLN A 326 -20.49 -2.48 8.17
N PRO A 327 -21.22 -1.95 9.16
CA PRO A 327 -21.04 -0.58 9.61
C PRO A 327 -19.59 -0.30 10.02
N CYS A 328 -19.08 0.89 9.68
CA CYS A 328 -17.81 1.38 10.17
C CYS A 328 -17.98 1.83 11.62
N LEU A 329 -17.16 1.32 12.53
CA LEU A 329 -17.19 1.63 13.96
C LEU A 329 -16.01 2.53 14.38
N SER A 330 -15.06 2.75 13.46
CA SER A 330 -13.86 3.53 13.74
C SER A 330 -14.10 5.03 13.59
N ASP A 331 -13.58 5.82 14.51
CA ASP A 331 -13.61 7.29 14.45
C ASP A 331 -12.57 7.84 13.46
N ALA A 332 -11.61 7.03 13.03
CA ALA A 332 -10.60 7.44 12.05
C ALA A 332 -10.18 6.29 11.15
N CYS A 333 -10.01 6.58 9.85
CA CYS A 333 -9.57 5.67 8.80
C CYS A 333 -8.31 6.24 8.14
N VAL A 334 -7.18 6.12 8.83
CA VAL A 334 -5.96 6.89 8.54
C VAL A 334 -4.91 6.16 7.73
N SER A 335 -4.99 4.82 7.59
CA SER A 335 -3.96 4.08 6.85
C SER A 335 -4.23 4.06 5.34
N SER A 336 -3.17 3.99 4.55
CA SER A 336 -3.27 3.83 3.09
C SER A 336 -3.96 2.51 2.68
N ALA A 337 -3.90 1.48 3.51
CA ALA A 337 -4.63 0.24 3.28
C ALA A 337 -6.14 0.42 3.49
N ASP A 338 -6.51 1.18 4.51
CA ASP A 338 -7.91 1.39 4.90
C ASP A 338 -8.64 2.33 3.94
N SER A 339 -7.98 3.37 3.44
CA SER A 339 -8.56 4.32 2.49
C SER A 339 -8.97 3.68 1.16
N LYS A 340 -8.33 2.58 0.77
CA LYS A 340 -8.64 1.83 -0.46
C LYS A 340 -9.99 1.12 -0.41
N ILE A 341 -10.42 0.74 0.78
CA ILE A 341 -11.61 -0.10 0.97
C ILE A 341 -12.87 0.73 0.70
N PRO A 342 -13.79 0.27 -0.17
CA PRO A 342 -15.02 0.98 -0.45
C PRO A 342 -15.90 1.20 0.78
N LYS A 343 -16.41 2.43 0.89
CA LYS A 343 -17.31 2.88 1.94
C LYS A 343 -18.42 3.73 1.34
N ARG A 344 -19.64 3.54 1.84
CA ARG A 344 -20.86 4.21 1.36
C ARG A 344 -21.63 4.79 2.53
N LYS A 345 -22.16 6.00 2.40
CA LYS A 345 -23.09 6.59 3.38
C LYS A 345 -24.34 5.73 3.55
N PRO A 346 -24.95 5.67 4.75
CA PRO A 346 -26.24 5.02 4.93
C PRO A 346 -27.32 5.61 4.06
N GLY A 347 -28.21 4.78 3.54
CA GLY A 347 -29.35 5.21 2.70
C GLY A 347 -28.98 5.63 1.28
N VAL A 348 -27.71 5.49 0.88
CA VAL A 348 -27.26 5.81 -0.48
C VAL A 348 -27.35 4.57 -1.37
N ASN A 349 -27.99 4.73 -2.53
CA ASN A 349 -28.14 3.68 -3.53
C ASN A 349 -27.00 3.70 -4.57
N LEU A 350 -25.74 3.53 -4.11
CA LEU A 350 -24.56 3.39 -4.95
C LEU A 350 -23.86 2.06 -4.67
N PRO A 351 -23.49 1.26 -5.70
CA PRO A 351 -22.83 -0.01 -5.48
C PRO A 351 -21.41 0.18 -4.95
N LEU A 352 -21.01 -0.61 -3.97
CA LEU A 352 -19.63 -0.66 -3.45
C LEU A 352 -18.66 -1.37 -4.42
N TRP A 353 -19.20 -2.13 -5.37
CA TRP A 353 -18.46 -2.82 -6.46
C TRP A 353 -19.43 -3.26 -7.56
N PRO A 354 -18.96 -3.62 -8.75
CA PRO A 354 -19.83 -4.14 -9.81
C PRO A 354 -20.59 -5.41 -9.39
N GLY A 355 -21.91 -5.35 -9.43
CA GLY A 355 -22.81 -6.44 -9.02
C GLY A 355 -23.03 -6.53 -7.50
N ASP A 356 -22.75 -5.46 -6.78
CA ASP A 356 -23.19 -5.30 -5.38
C ASP A 356 -24.72 -5.26 -5.33
N LYS A 357 -25.30 -6.18 -4.56
CA LYS A 357 -26.76 -6.27 -4.33
C LYS A 357 -27.14 -5.87 -2.90
N THR A 358 -26.24 -5.27 -2.15
CA THR A 358 -26.49 -4.86 -0.77
C THR A 358 -27.10 -3.45 -0.66
N TYR A 359 -27.29 -2.76 -1.78
CA TYR A 359 -28.11 -1.57 -1.85
C TYR A 359 -29.52 -1.94 -2.34
N VAL A 360 -30.49 -1.27 -1.79
CA VAL A 360 -31.90 -1.48 -2.13
C VAL A 360 -32.22 -0.60 -3.33
N ASP A 361 -32.81 -1.20 -4.37
CA ASP A 361 -33.34 -0.46 -5.52
C ASP A 361 -34.46 0.49 -5.13
#